data_8314ac9fe74c2fcb8f4e02860e87b295
#
_entry.id   8314ac9fe74c2fcb8f4e02860e87b295
#
_cell.length_a   1.000
_cell.length_b   1.000
_cell.length_c   1.000
_cell.angle_alpha   90.00
_cell.angle_beta   90.00
_cell.angle_gamma   90.00
#
_symmetry.space_group_name_H-M   'P 1'
#
loop_
_entity.id
_entity.type
_entity.pdbx_description
1 polymer ?
#
loop_
_entity_poly.entity_id
_entity_poly.type
_entity_poly.pdbx_seq_one_letter_code
_entity_poly.pdbx_strand_id
1 'polypeptide(L)'
;MIARIIFAAAALTIGGCARDIPPAPAAHPTVVSLNPCADAILAEVAAPGQLLAVSHYSHDPRGSSMPLDQARRFAATGGTVEEIAALAPDLVVGDSFTQPATRNALHRLGIRFAALPIATTIAESEAQVRGLARVVERSAAGERVVARIERSLRDATPPAGWTPRSAIVWQGGGLVAGDETLIAGLMERAGFRSAAAMRGLGQGAILPLEAMLTDPPQVILAAGDPRASEDRLLRHPVLAGLSGTARARLEPGLFYCGGPSIPRALARLAEIRRGLANRP
;
A
#
# COMPACT_ATOMS: atom_id res chain seq x y z
N MET A 1 0.25 79.90 48.42
CA MET A 1 -0.69 79.24 47.49
C MET A 1 0.10 78.75 46.32
N ILE A 2 0.37 77.40 46.24
CA ILE A 2 1.22 76.79 45.22
C ILE A 2 0.29 75.93 44.37
N ALA A 3 0.10 76.33 43.09
CA ALA A 3 -0.69 75.59 42.11
C ALA A 3 0.14 74.40 41.54
N ARG A 4 -0.35 73.17 41.71
CA ARG A 4 0.23 71.98 41.09
C ARG A 4 -0.40 71.79 39.71
N ILE A 5 0.44 71.84 38.68
CA ILE A 5 0.08 71.47 37.30
C ILE A 5 0.29 70.01 37.14
N ILE A 6 -0.80 69.28 36.82
CA ILE A 6 -0.76 67.83 36.49
C ILE A 6 -0.62 67.68 34.97
N PHE A 7 0.53 67.10 34.52
CA PHE A 7 0.73 66.73 33.12
C PHE A 7 0.15 65.33 32.93
N ALA A 8 -0.86 65.20 32.09
CA ALA A 8 -1.38 63.90 31.64
C ALA A 8 -0.58 63.42 30.40
N ALA A 9 0.17 62.37 30.56
CA ALA A 9 0.85 61.70 29.44
C ALA A 9 -0.13 60.75 28.72
N ALA A 10 -0.46 61.11 27.47
CA ALA A 10 -1.23 60.25 26.59
C ALA A 10 -0.28 59.20 25.95
N ALA A 11 -0.45 57.94 26.32
CA ALA A 11 0.26 56.81 25.68
C ALA A 11 -0.42 56.43 24.36
N LEU A 12 0.24 56.71 23.22
CA LEU A 12 -0.16 56.23 21.90
C LEU A 12 0.22 54.73 21.80
N THR A 13 -0.78 53.84 21.82
CA THR A 13 -0.60 52.44 21.46
C THR A 13 -0.55 52.31 19.94
N ILE A 14 0.65 52.07 19.39
CA ILE A 14 0.83 51.73 17.98
C ILE A 14 0.39 50.26 17.83
N GLY A 15 -0.84 50.05 17.35
CA GLY A 15 -1.33 48.74 16.93
C GLY A 15 -0.57 48.27 15.69
N GLY A 16 0.44 47.42 15.87
CA GLY A 16 1.13 46.77 14.78
C GLY A 16 0.18 45.78 14.10
N CYS A 17 -0.28 46.07 12.88
CA CYS A 17 -0.87 45.06 12.01
C CYS A 17 0.18 43.99 11.72
N ALA A 18 0.09 42.85 12.39
CA ALA A 18 0.81 41.65 11.97
C ALA A 18 0.36 41.34 10.54
N ARG A 19 1.21 41.57 9.55
CA ARG A 19 1.00 41.05 8.20
C ARG A 19 1.12 39.54 8.30
N ASP A 20 0.06 38.83 7.99
CA ASP A 20 0.13 37.40 7.70
C ASP A 20 1.11 37.23 6.53
N ILE A 21 2.33 36.82 6.83
CA ILE A 21 3.30 36.43 5.82
C ILE A 21 2.77 35.09 5.26
N PRO A 22 2.40 35.01 3.96
CA PRO A 22 1.98 33.79 3.37
C PRO A 22 3.06 32.71 3.63
N PRO A 23 2.71 31.46 3.97
CA PRO A 23 3.70 30.42 4.13
C PRO A 23 4.55 30.34 2.85
N ALA A 24 5.86 30.22 3.03
CA ALA A 24 6.79 30.06 1.90
C ALA A 24 6.29 28.91 1.02
N PRO A 25 6.35 29.04 -0.32
CA PRO A 25 5.98 27.95 -1.22
C PRO A 25 6.64 26.66 -0.77
N ALA A 26 5.89 25.55 -0.71
CA ALA A 26 6.44 24.26 -0.34
C ALA A 26 7.65 23.97 -1.26
N ALA A 27 8.78 23.55 -0.69
CA ALA A 27 10.00 23.26 -1.46
C ALA A 27 9.81 22.14 -2.50
N HIS A 28 8.69 21.43 -2.44
CA HIS A 28 8.30 20.31 -3.30
C HIS A 28 6.79 20.34 -3.54
N PRO A 29 6.29 19.81 -4.69
CA PRO A 29 4.87 19.81 -4.99
C PRO A 29 4.06 19.03 -3.94
N THR A 30 2.98 19.63 -3.46
CA THR A 30 2.02 18.98 -2.56
C THR A 30 1.20 17.93 -3.30
N VAL A 31 0.83 16.85 -2.62
CA VAL A 31 0.17 15.70 -3.25
C VAL A 31 -1.00 15.18 -2.42
N VAL A 32 -2.08 14.84 -3.11
CA VAL A 32 -3.19 14.04 -2.58
C VAL A 32 -3.19 12.69 -3.30
N SER A 33 -3.30 11.61 -2.57
CA SER A 33 -3.37 10.26 -3.14
C SER A 33 -4.77 9.66 -2.99
N LEU A 34 -5.25 9.02 -4.06
CA LEU A 34 -6.56 8.37 -4.17
C LEU A 34 -6.44 6.84 -4.25
N ASN A 35 -5.23 6.31 -4.15
CA ASN A 35 -4.97 4.89 -4.35
C ASN A 35 -4.09 4.33 -3.21
N PRO A 36 -4.52 3.26 -2.49
CA PRO A 36 -3.80 2.75 -1.33
C PRO A 36 -2.38 2.23 -1.65
N CYS A 37 -2.10 1.84 -2.90
CA CYS A 37 -0.74 1.47 -3.30
C CYS A 37 0.17 2.69 -3.45
N ALA A 38 -0.36 3.79 -4.01
CA ALA A 38 0.34 5.07 -4.07
C ALA A 38 0.54 5.65 -2.66
N ASP A 39 -0.48 5.54 -1.78
CA ASP A 39 -0.41 5.99 -0.40
C ASP A 39 0.80 5.39 0.33
N ALA A 40 0.96 4.07 0.24
CA ALA A 40 2.07 3.36 0.88
C ALA A 40 3.44 3.84 0.39
N ILE A 41 3.59 4.12 -0.90
CA ILE A 41 4.83 4.63 -1.49
C ILE A 41 5.05 6.09 -1.06
N LEU A 42 4.04 6.94 -1.21
CA LEU A 42 4.14 8.37 -0.90
C LEU A 42 4.39 8.63 0.59
N ALA A 43 3.78 7.84 1.48
CA ALA A 43 4.02 7.93 2.92
C ALA A 43 5.49 7.70 3.32
N GLU A 44 6.28 7.02 2.47
CA GLU A 44 7.71 6.78 2.70
C GLU A 44 8.65 7.72 1.94
N VAL A 45 8.20 8.24 0.78
CA VAL A 45 9.07 9.06 -0.07
C VAL A 45 8.83 10.55 0.07
N ALA A 46 7.61 10.99 0.38
CA ALA A 46 7.26 12.39 0.48
C ALA A 46 7.99 13.09 1.64
N ALA A 47 8.25 14.39 1.48
CA ALA A 47 8.75 15.24 2.55
C ALA A 47 7.64 15.50 3.59
N PRO A 48 7.99 15.88 4.83
CA PRO A 48 7.01 16.32 5.81
C PRO A 48 6.11 17.44 5.25
N GLY A 49 4.79 17.29 5.40
CA GLY A 49 3.79 18.23 4.89
C GLY A 49 3.52 18.16 3.37
N GLN A 50 4.23 17.34 2.62
CA GLN A 50 4.04 17.21 1.18
C GLN A 50 2.83 16.31 0.83
N LEU A 51 2.64 15.18 1.54
CA LEU A 51 1.46 14.33 1.39
C LEU A 51 0.32 14.89 2.24
N LEU A 52 -0.66 15.54 1.59
CA LEU A 52 -1.76 16.24 2.26
C LEU A 52 -2.86 15.27 2.72
N ALA A 53 -3.17 14.28 1.90
CA ALA A 53 -4.16 13.25 2.24
C ALA A 53 -3.88 11.95 1.49
N VAL A 54 -4.33 10.85 2.09
CA VAL A 54 -4.32 9.50 1.53
C VAL A 54 -5.74 9.04 1.22
N SER A 55 -5.89 8.03 0.40
CA SER A 55 -7.18 7.37 0.17
C SER A 55 -7.78 6.87 1.48
N HIS A 56 -9.09 7.01 1.67
CA HIS A 56 -9.80 6.44 2.82
C HIS A 56 -9.63 4.92 2.95
N TYR A 57 -9.35 4.21 1.86
CA TYR A 57 -9.04 2.77 1.89
C TYR A 57 -7.80 2.45 2.72
N SER A 58 -6.83 3.36 2.83
CA SER A 58 -5.64 3.16 3.66
C SER A 58 -5.93 3.22 5.16
N HIS A 59 -7.09 3.73 5.58
CA HIS A 59 -7.57 3.69 6.96
C HIS A 59 -8.39 2.42 7.30
N ASP A 60 -8.72 1.59 6.29
CA ASP A 60 -9.34 0.28 6.49
C ASP A 60 -8.26 -0.82 6.53
N PRO A 61 -8.19 -1.66 7.58
CA PRO A 61 -7.20 -2.75 7.67
C PRO A 61 -7.31 -3.77 6.53
N ARG A 62 -8.45 -3.83 5.83
CA ARG A 62 -8.67 -4.73 4.68
C ARG A 62 -8.16 -4.14 3.37
N GLY A 63 -8.08 -2.81 3.26
CA GLY A 63 -7.65 -2.09 2.06
C GLY A 63 -6.23 -1.54 2.14
N SER A 64 -5.69 -1.37 3.35
CA SER A 64 -4.39 -0.75 3.56
C SER A 64 -3.23 -1.68 3.23
N SER A 65 -2.25 -1.18 2.48
CA SER A 65 -0.96 -1.83 2.26
C SER A 65 0.17 -1.28 3.14
N MET A 66 -0.15 -0.32 4.01
CA MET A 66 0.77 0.18 5.04
C MET A 66 0.21 -0.11 6.45
N PRO A 67 1.03 -0.06 7.51
CA PRO A 67 0.54 -0.13 8.89
C PRO A 67 -0.50 0.96 9.17
N LEU A 68 -1.57 0.62 9.89
CA LEU A 68 -2.67 1.56 10.15
C LEU A 68 -2.25 2.77 11.00
N ASP A 69 -1.31 2.59 11.90
CA ASP A 69 -0.70 3.67 12.69
C ASP A 69 0.05 4.66 11.79
N GLN A 70 0.70 4.17 10.74
CA GLN A 70 1.31 5.02 9.71
C GLN A 70 0.24 5.73 8.87
N ALA A 71 -0.79 5.00 8.39
CA ALA A 71 -1.86 5.57 7.57
C ALA A 71 -2.59 6.71 8.30
N ARG A 72 -2.88 6.53 9.59
CA ARG A 72 -3.59 7.51 10.44
C ARG A 72 -2.81 8.78 10.73
N ARG A 73 -1.55 8.87 10.34
CA ARG A 73 -0.77 10.12 10.41
C ARG A 73 -1.15 11.12 9.33
N PHE A 74 -1.89 10.70 8.33
CA PHE A 74 -2.37 11.49 7.20
C PHE A 74 -3.88 11.65 7.26
N ALA A 75 -4.39 12.77 6.78
CA ALA A 75 -5.83 12.93 6.55
C ALA A 75 -6.31 11.92 5.51
N ALA A 76 -7.53 11.40 5.66
CA ALA A 76 -8.16 10.56 4.65
C ALA A 76 -9.07 11.39 3.75
N THR A 77 -9.12 11.04 2.45
CA THR A 77 -10.07 11.62 1.50
C THR A 77 -10.93 10.54 0.86
N GLY A 78 -12.21 10.84 0.63
CA GLY A 78 -13.12 10.03 -0.19
C GLY A 78 -12.84 10.13 -1.68
N GLY A 79 -12.00 11.10 -2.09
CA GLY A 79 -11.58 11.30 -3.49
C GLY A 79 -12.57 12.09 -4.32
N THR A 80 -13.50 12.82 -3.71
CA THR A 80 -14.36 13.76 -4.46
C THR A 80 -13.54 14.98 -4.94
N VAL A 81 -13.97 15.58 -6.05
CA VAL A 81 -13.27 16.76 -6.61
C VAL A 81 -13.30 17.92 -5.62
N GLU A 82 -14.38 18.05 -4.87
CA GLU A 82 -14.59 19.10 -3.86
C GLU A 82 -13.61 18.95 -2.68
N GLU A 83 -13.44 17.74 -2.16
CA GLU A 83 -12.46 17.45 -1.10
C GLU A 83 -11.05 17.74 -1.55
N ILE A 84 -10.70 17.33 -2.78
CA ILE A 84 -9.39 17.56 -3.37
C ILE A 84 -9.15 19.06 -3.56
N ALA A 85 -10.12 19.79 -4.12
CA ALA A 85 -10.02 21.22 -4.35
C ALA A 85 -9.84 22.02 -3.04
N ALA A 86 -10.50 21.58 -1.96
CA ALA A 86 -10.34 22.21 -0.64
C ALA A 86 -8.92 22.05 -0.06
N LEU A 87 -8.20 20.99 -0.42
CA LEU A 87 -6.81 20.76 -0.03
C LEU A 87 -5.81 21.53 -0.93
N ALA A 88 -6.26 21.99 -2.10
CA ALA A 88 -5.46 22.74 -3.09
C ALA A 88 -4.09 22.10 -3.39
N PRO A 89 -4.01 20.79 -3.74
CA PRO A 89 -2.74 20.13 -4.04
C PRO A 89 -2.20 20.54 -5.41
N ASP A 90 -0.88 20.49 -5.58
CA ASP A 90 -0.25 20.62 -6.91
C ASP A 90 -0.44 19.38 -7.78
N LEU A 91 -0.66 18.23 -7.15
CA LEU A 91 -0.72 16.93 -7.81
C LEU A 91 -1.73 16.02 -7.12
N VAL A 92 -2.48 15.28 -7.92
CA VAL A 92 -3.27 14.12 -7.49
C VAL A 92 -2.67 12.86 -8.08
N VAL A 93 -2.47 11.84 -7.26
CA VAL A 93 -2.10 10.49 -7.70
C VAL A 93 -3.31 9.58 -7.58
N GLY A 94 -3.76 9.01 -8.67
CA GLY A 94 -4.83 8.01 -8.72
C GLY A 94 -4.35 6.72 -9.39
N ASP A 95 -5.27 5.96 -9.93
CA ASP A 95 -5.00 4.77 -10.72
C ASP A 95 -5.48 4.92 -12.17
N SER A 96 -5.24 3.88 -12.96
CA SER A 96 -5.67 3.83 -14.36
C SER A 96 -7.20 3.78 -14.51
N PHE A 97 -7.94 3.45 -13.45
CA PHE A 97 -9.40 3.34 -13.43
C PHE A 97 -10.07 4.62 -12.93
N THR A 98 -9.30 5.62 -12.50
CA THR A 98 -9.85 6.92 -12.09
C THR A 98 -10.70 7.51 -13.21
N GLN A 99 -11.96 7.83 -12.91
CA GLN A 99 -12.98 8.23 -13.87
C GLN A 99 -12.50 9.42 -14.75
N PRO A 100 -12.73 9.40 -16.07
CA PRO A 100 -12.36 10.51 -16.94
C PRO A 100 -12.98 11.86 -16.51
N ALA A 101 -14.20 11.83 -15.96
CA ALA A 101 -14.85 13.03 -15.44
C ALA A 101 -14.06 13.67 -14.29
N THR A 102 -13.55 12.86 -13.35
CA THR A 102 -12.71 13.34 -12.25
C THR A 102 -11.39 13.92 -12.79
N ARG A 103 -10.70 13.23 -13.68
CA ARG A 103 -9.45 13.73 -14.29
C ARG A 103 -9.66 15.06 -15.02
N ASN A 104 -10.76 15.18 -15.80
CA ASN A 104 -11.09 16.40 -16.50
C ASN A 104 -11.43 17.55 -15.54
N ALA A 105 -12.08 17.26 -14.42
CA ALA A 105 -12.40 18.27 -13.41
C ALA A 105 -11.12 18.80 -12.74
N LEU A 106 -10.20 17.90 -12.34
CA LEU A 106 -8.89 18.29 -11.80
C LEU A 106 -8.09 19.15 -12.79
N HIS A 107 -8.07 18.77 -14.06
CA HIS A 107 -7.41 19.54 -15.10
C HIS A 107 -7.97 20.98 -15.23
N ARG A 108 -9.30 21.15 -15.18
CA ARG A 108 -9.94 22.49 -15.21
C ARG A 108 -9.59 23.34 -14.00
N LEU A 109 -9.29 22.69 -12.85
CA LEU A 109 -8.82 23.36 -11.64
C LEU A 109 -7.30 23.64 -11.63
N GLY A 110 -6.59 23.28 -12.71
CA GLY A 110 -5.14 23.44 -12.80
C GLY A 110 -4.35 22.41 -11.97
N ILE A 111 -5.01 21.37 -11.44
CA ILE A 111 -4.39 20.33 -10.62
C ILE A 111 -3.85 19.24 -11.55
N ARG A 112 -2.56 18.92 -11.43
CA ARG A 112 -1.95 17.82 -12.20
C ARG A 112 -2.48 16.47 -11.72
N PHE A 113 -2.57 15.50 -12.64
CA PHE A 113 -2.96 14.13 -12.33
C PHE A 113 -1.88 13.15 -12.81
N ALA A 114 -1.50 12.21 -11.96
CA ALA A 114 -0.62 11.10 -12.30
C ALA A 114 -1.33 9.77 -12.00
N ALA A 115 -1.38 8.89 -13.01
CA ALA A 115 -1.93 7.55 -12.83
C ALA A 115 -0.83 6.57 -12.41
N LEU A 116 -1.08 5.80 -11.35
CA LEU A 116 -0.25 4.67 -10.96
C LEU A 116 -0.74 3.43 -11.75
N PRO A 117 0.08 2.83 -12.62
CA PRO A 117 -0.27 1.59 -13.29
C PRO A 117 -0.29 0.43 -12.30
N ILE A 118 -0.88 -0.70 -12.68
CA ILE A 118 -0.77 -1.94 -11.89
C ILE A 118 0.65 -2.50 -12.08
N ALA A 119 1.28 -2.95 -10.99
CA ALA A 119 2.54 -3.70 -11.05
C ALA A 119 2.27 -5.19 -10.83
N THR A 120 2.62 -6.00 -11.80
CA THR A 120 2.51 -7.46 -11.77
C THR A 120 3.85 -8.13 -11.47
N THR A 121 4.94 -7.38 -11.60
CA THR A 121 6.30 -7.83 -11.36
C THR A 121 7.02 -6.98 -10.30
N ILE A 122 8.08 -7.53 -9.75
CA ILE A 122 8.96 -6.80 -8.81
C ILE A 122 9.58 -5.58 -9.50
N ALA A 123 10.04 -5.73 -10.74
CA ALA A 123 10.66 -4.65 -11.51
C ALA A 123 9.67 -3.50 -11.79
N GLU A 124 8.42 -3.81 -12.13
CA GLU A 124 7.37 -2.81 -12.30
C GLU A 124 7.04 -2.11 -10.98
N SER A 125 7.04 -2.83 -9.87
CA SER A 125 6.84 -2.24 -8.55
C SER A 125 7.96 -1.28 -8.15
N GLU A 126 9.22 -1.62 -8.45
CA GLU A 126 10.35 -0.72 -8.25
C GLU A 126 10.25 0.51 -9.16
N ALA A 127 9.80 0.32 -10.41
CA ALA A 127 9.55 1.42 -11.33
C ALA A 127 8.44 2.36 -10.84
N GLN A 128 7.37 1.83 -10.22
CA GLN A 128 6.34 2.64 -9.55
C GLN A 128 6.94 3.50 -8.43
N VAL A 129 7.78 2.91 -7.56
CA VAL A 129 8.43 3.65 -6.47
C VAL A 129 9.29 4.79 -7.02
N ARG A 130 10.14 4.50 -8.02
CA ARG A 130 10.98 5.52 -8.68
C ARG A 130 10.13 6.59 -9.38
N GLY A 131 9.05 6.17 -10.06
CA GLY A 131 8.12 7.04 -10.76
C GLY A 131 7.46 8.05 -9.81
N LEU A 132 6.83 7.57 -8.74
CA LEU A 132 6.20 8.44 -7.75
C LEU A 132 7.20 9.34 -7.04
N ALA A 133 8.37 8.80 -6.64
CA ALA A 133 9.42 9.60 -6.01
C ALA A 133 9.92 10.74 -6.92
N ARG A 134 9.99 10.50 -8.24
CA ARG A 134 10.35 11.53 -9.22
C ARG A 134 9.27 12.62 -9.33
N VAL A 135 8.01 12.22 -9.40
CA VAL A 135 6.87 13.15 -9.56
C VAL A 135 6.74 14.09 -8.36
N VAL A 136 7.10 13.61 -7.16
CA VAL A 136 7.13 14.43 -5.93
C VAL A 136 8.52 14.99 -5.62
N GLU A 137 9.47 14.93 -6.58
CA GLU A 137 10.83 15.50 -6.46
C GLU A 137 11.65 14.90 -5.30
N ARG A 138 11.44 13.62 -5.01
CA ARG A 138 12.07 12.89 -3.89
C ARG A 138 12.82 11.64 -4.36
N SER A 139 13.49 11.68 -5.51
CA SER A 139 14.15 10.53 -6.15
C SER A 139 15.09 9.77 -5.20
N ALA A 140 15.89 10.47 -4.40
CA ALA A 140 16.79 9.82 -3.44
C ALA A 140 16.02 9.02 -2.36
N ALA A 141 14.81 9.44 -1.96
CA ALA A 141 13.95 8.68 -1.06
C ALA A 141 13.44 7.42 -1.75
N GLY A 142 13.03 7.53 -3.02
CA GLY A 142 12.62 6.39 -3.83
C GLY A 142 13.71 5.31 -3.93
N GLU A 143 14.96 5.70 -4.21
CA GLU A 143 16.07 4.74 -4.28
C GLU A 143 16.33 4.05 -2.93
N ARG A 144 16.13 4.73 -1.80
CA ARG A 144 16.21 4.07 -0.48
C ARG A 144 15.14 3.00 -0.29
N VAL A 145 13.91 3.25 -0.77
CA VAL A 145 12.83 2.24 -0.75
C VAL A 145 13.19 1.05 -1.62
N VAL A 146 13.65 1.29 -2.85
CA VAL A 146 14.07 0.23 -3.79
C VAL A 146 15.22 -0.59 -3.19
N ALA A 147 16.24 0.05 -2.64
CA ALA A 147 17.36 -0.66 -2.00
C ALA A 147 16.90 -1.55 -0.82
N ARG A 148 15.81 -1.19 -0.11
CA ARG A 148 15.19 -2.05 0.91
C ARG A 148 14.51 -3.26 0.29
N ILE A 149 13.79 -3.07 -0.82
CA ILE A 149 13.15 -4.15 -1.58
C ILE A 149 14.21 -5.15 -2.03
N GLU A 150 15.26 -4.68 -2.69
CA GLU A 150 16.36 -5.53 -3.18
C GLU A 150 17.05 -6.31 -2.05
N ARG A 151 17.28 -5.68 -0.89
CA ARG A 151 17.83 -6.40 0.28
C ARG A 151 16.88 -7.49 0.73
N SER A 152 15.59 -7.21 0.86
CA SER A 152 14.60 -8.19 1.29
C SER A 152 14.45 -9.37 0.33
N LEU A 153 14.66 -9.15 -0.96
CA LEU A 153 14.69 -10.22 -1.98
C LEU A 153 15.88 -11.17 -1.76
N ARG A 154 17.06 -10.62 -1.42
CA ARG A 154 18.23 -11.43 -1.06
C ARG A 154 18.01 -12.23 0.21
N ASP A 155 17.46 -11.57 1.26
CA ASP A 155 17.23 -12.17 2.57
C ASP A 155 16.14 -13.27 2.53
N ALA A 156 15.19 -13.17 1.59
CA ALA A 156 14.12 -14.14 1.40
C ALA A 156 14.58 -15.39 0.61
N THR A 157 15.75 -15.36 -0.01
CA THR A 157 16.27 -16.49 -0.79
C THR A 157 16.28 -17.77 0.05
N PRO A 158 15.75 -18.90 -0.48
CA PRO A 158 15.77 -20.17 0.23
C PRO A 158 17.20 -20.65 0.52
N PRO A 159 17.42 -21.39 1.63
CA PRO A 159 18.73 -22.01 1.88
C PRO A 159 19.04 -23.09 0.83
N ALA A 160 20.31 -23.40 0.67
CA ALA A 160 20.75 -24.50 -0.19
C ALA A 160 20.05 -25.80 0.20
N GLY A 161 19.62 -26.59 -0.80
CA GLY A 161 18.87 -27.84 -0.61
C GLY A 161 17.37 -27.68 -0.35
N TRP A 162 16.84 -26.45 -0.29
CA TRP A 162 15.40 -26.27 -0.19
C TRP A 162 14.69 -26.74 -1.47
N THR A 163 13.69 -27.62 -1.32
CA THR A 163 12.81 -28.02 -2.41
C THR A 163 11.55 -27.11 -2.41
N PRO A 164 11.29 -26.35 -3.49
CA PRO A 164 10.14 -25.48 -3.54
C PRO A 164 8.82 -26.22 -3.32
N ARG A 165 7.99 -25.73 -2.39
CA ARG A 165 6.68 -26.28 -2.09
C ARG A 165 5.61 -25.62 -2.95
N SER A 166 4.64 -26.40 -3.47
CA SER A 166 3.48 -25.84 -4.14
C SER A 166 2.61 -25.07 -3.14
N ALA A 167 2.31 -23.81 -3.43
CA ALA A 167 1.52 -22.95 -2.55
C ALA A 167 0.48 -22.16 -3.35
N ILE A 168 -0.66 -21.89 -2.73
CA ILE A 168 -1.72 -21.07 -3.30
C ILE A 168 -2.12 -19.96 -2.35
N VAL A 169 -2.22 -18.73 -2.85
CA VAL A 169 -2.88 -17.62 -2.13
C VAL A 169 -4.38 -17.77 -2.41
N TRP A 170 -5.14 -18.12 -1.39
CA TRP A 170 -6.56 -18.38 -1.48
C TRP A 170 -7.34 -17.39 -0.61
N GLN A 171 -8.23 -16.67 -1.24
CA GLN A 171 -8.99 -15.57 -0.67
C GLN A 171 -10.46 -15.93 -0.52
N GLY A 172 -11.25 -15.02 0.06
CA GLY A 172 -12.69 -15.17 0.17
C GLY A 172 -13.35 -15.47 -1.17
N GLY A 173 -14.40 -16.30 -1.15
CA GLY A 173 -15.09 -16.73 -2.36
C GLY A 173 -14.29 -17.67 -3.28
N GLY A 174 -13.11 -18.12 -2.86
CA GLY A 174 -12.26 -18.98 -3.70
C GLY A 174 -11.38 -18.21 -4.69
N LEU A 175 -11.28 -16.90 -4.57
CA LEU A 175 -10.41 -16.07 -5.40
C LEU A 175 -8.95 -16.47 -5.18
N VAL A 176 -8.18 -16.59 -6.27
CA VAL A 176 -6.75 -16.91 -6.22
C VAL A 176 -5.92 -15.84 -6.91
N ALA A 177 -4.71 -15.61 -6.36
CA ALA A 177 -3.67 -14.89 -7.07
C ALA A 177 -3.00 -15.91 -8.02
N GLY A 178 -3.36 -15.83 -9.29
CA GLY A 178 -2.84 -16.72 -10.32
C GLY A 178 -1.49 -16.29 -10.86
N ASP A 179 -1.19 -16.74 -12.06
CA ASP A 179 0.02 -16.33 -12.78
C ASP A 179 -0.01 -14.85 -13.12
N GLU A 180 1.15 -14.28 -13.45
CA GLU A 180 1.32 -12.86 -13.78
C GLU A 180 0.85 -11.90 -12.66
N THR A 181 0.99 -12.33 -11.39
CA THR A 181 0.75 -11.46 -10.23
C THR A 181 2.03 -11.21 -9.47
N LEU A 182 2.16 -10.02 -8.87
CA LEU A 182 3.31 -9.67 -8.05
C LEU A 182 3.55 -10.70 -6.93
N ILE A 183 2.46 -11.18 -6.28
CA ILE A 183 2.60 -12.15 -5.18
C ILE A 183 3.12 -13.50 -5.68
N ALA A 184 2.79 -13.94 -6.90
CA ALA A 184 3.35 -15.16 -7.47
C ALA A 184 4.87 -15.05 -7.59
N GLY A 185 5.38 -13.92 -8.10
CA GLY A 185 6.83 -13.66 -8.17
C GLY A 185 7.50 -13.58 -6.79
N LEU A 186 6.83 -13.01 -5.77
CA LEU A 186 7.34 -12.98 -4.39
C LEU A 186 7.37 -14.38 -3.76
N MET A 187 6.36 -15.21 -4.05
CA MET A 187 6.31 -16.61 -3.61
C MET A 187 7.47 -17.40 -4.18
N GLU A 188 7.77 -17.27 -5.47
CA GLU A 188 8.90 -17.92 -6.12
C GLU A 188 10.23 -17.52 -5.48
N ARG A 189 10.44 -16.22 -5.25
CA ARG A 189 11.61 -15.70 -4.54
C ARG A 189 11.76 -16.25 -3.13
N ALA A 190 10.65 -16.51 -2.45
CA ALA A 190 10.62 -17.08 -1.12
C ALA A 190 10.71 -18.62 -1.10
N GLY A 191 10.81 -19.29 -2.25
CA GLY A 191 10.97 -20.75 -2.36
C GLY A 191 9.66 -21.53 -2.43
N PHE A 192 8.61 -20.92 -2.94
CA PHE A 192 7.35 -21.60 -3.27
C PHE A 192 7.15 -21.65 -4.78
N ARG A 193 6.31 -22.57 -5.24
CA ARG A 193 5.77 -22.60 -6.61
C ARG A 193 4.29 -22.25 -6.57
N SER A 194 3.84 -21.35 -7.45
CA SER A 194 2.43 -20.99 -7.54
C SER A 194 1.60 -22.21 -7.99
N ALA A 195 0.78 -22.74 -7.10
CA ALA A 195 -0.15 -23.82 -7.44
C ALA A 195 -1.30 -23.34 -8.32
N ALA A 196 -1.59 -22.04 -8.36
CA ALA A 196 -2.54 -21.44 -9.27
C ALA A 196 -1.95 -21.39 -10.70
N ALA A 197 -0.71 -20.91 -10.86
CA ALA A 197 0.00 -20.91 -12.15
C ALA A 197 0.15 -22.33 -12.72
N MET A 198 0.47 -23.31 -11.89
CA MET A 198 0.56 -24.73 -12.31
C MET A 198 -0.78 -25.30 -12.84
N ARG A 199 -1.90 -24.65 -12.50
CA ARG A 199 -3.25 -24.99 -13.01
C ARG A 199 -3.69 -24.10 -14.18
N GLY A 200 -2.82 -23.23 -14.68
CA GLY A 200 -3.16 -22.27 -15.73
C GLY A 200 -4.13 -21.18 -15.28
N LEU A 201 -4.24 -20.92 -13.97
CA LEU A 201 -5.12 -19.91 -13.44
C LEU A 201 -4.41 -18.55 -13.46
N GLY A 202 -5.01 -17.58 -14.16
CA GLY A 202 -4.54 -16.20 -14.22
C GLY A 202 -4.96 -15.34 -13.02
N GLN A 203 -4.70 -14.05 -13.11
CA GLN A 203 -5.09 -13.08 -12.09
C GLN A 203 -6.62 -13.05 -11.92
N GLY A 204 -7.09 -13.12 -10.68
CA GLY A 204 -8.51 -13.02 -10.36
C GLY A 204 -9.34 -14.26 -10.69
N ALA A 205 -8.70 -15.39 -10.98
CA ALA A 205 -9.41 -16.64 -11.18
C ALA A 205 -10.05 -17.15 -9.88
N ILE A 206 -11.13 -17.91 -10.03
CA ILE A 206 -11.81 -18.59 -8.92
C ILE A 206 -11.39 -20.07 -8.93
N LEU A 207 -10.90 -20.56 -7.80
CA LEU A 207 -10.68 -21.98 -7.55
C LEU A 207 -11.76 -22.48 -6.58
N PRO A 208 -12.72 -23.29 -7.04
CA PRO A 208 -13.75 -23.87 -6.19
C PRO A 208 -13.12 -24.79 -5.12
N LEU A 209 -13.82 -24.95 -3.99
CA LEU A 209 -13.36 -25.81 -2.90
C LEU A 209 -13.15 -27.25 -3.35
N GLU A 210 -14.04 -27.78 -4.19
CA GLU A 210 -13.97 -29.12 -4.74
C GLU A 210 -12.68 -29.36 -5.55
N ALA A 211 -12.30 -28.39 -6.37
CA ALA A 211 -11.05 -28.44 -7.13
C ALA A 211 -9.80 -28.37 -6.21
N MET A 212 -9.90 -27.58 -5.13
CA MET A 212 -8.87 -27.55 -4.09
C MET A 212 -8.70 -28.90 -3.39
N LEU A 213 -9.80 -29.64 -3.18
CA LEU A 213 -9.78 -30.93 -2.51
C LEU A 213 -9.31 -32.06 -3.42
N THR A 214 -9.59 -31.99 -4.72
CA THR A 214 -9.20 -33.02 -5.70
C THR A 214 -7.69 -33.02 -5.94
N ASP A 215 -7.07 -31.84 -5.98
CA ASP A 215 -5.63 -31.67 -6.18
C ASP A 215 -5.11 -30.59 -5.19
N PRO A 216 -4.92 -30.97 -3.91
CA PRO A 216 -4.53 -30.03 -2.89
C PRO A 216 -3.07 -29.56 -3.05
N PRO A 217 -2.77 -28.26 -2.90
CA PRO A 217 -1.40 -27.77 -2.84
C PRO A 217 -0.74 -28.20 -1.54
N GLN A 218 0.59 -28.19 -1.49
CA GLN A 218 1.31 -28.46 -0.24
C GLN A 218 1.11 -27.36 0.81
N VAL A 219 0.77 -26.11 0.38
CA VAL A 219 0.54 -24.97 1.29
C VAL A 219 -0.66 -24.16 0.82
N ILE A 220 -1.60 -23.89 1.70
CA ILE A 220 -2.65 -22.90 1.52
C ILE A 220 -2.25 -21.63 2.31
N LEU A 221 -2.02 -20.54 1.61
CA LEU A 221 -1.85 -19.20 2.14
C LEU A 221 -3.24 -18.55 2.21
N ALA A 222 -3.91 -18.69 3.34
CA ALA A 222 -5.26 -18.17 3.53
C ALA A 222 -5.21 -16.64 3.71
N ALA A 223 -5.81 -15.92 2.76
CA ALA A 223 -5.77 -14.47 2.71
C ALA A 223 -7.18 -13.89 2.85
N GLY A 224 -7.44 -13.29 4.00
CA GLY A 224 -8.72 -12.71 4.38
C GLY A 224 -8.93 -12.73 5.89
N ASP A 225 -10.11 -12.28 6.33
CA ASP A 225 -10.54 -12.40 7.72
C ASP A 225 -11.47 -13.63 7.86
N PRO A 226 -11.02 -14.73 8.48
CA PRO A 226 -11.85 -15.91 8.64
C PRO A 226 -13.10 -15.68 9.50
N ARG A 227 -13.24 -14.51 10.16
CA ARG A 227 -14.45 -14.13 10.90
C ARG A 227 -15.48 -13.44 10.01
N ALA A 228 -15.07 -12.90 8.86
CA ALA A 228 -15.96 -12.29 7.90
C ALA A 228 -16.83 -13.36 7.20
N SER A 229 -18.07 -13.01 6.88
CA SER A 229 -19.02 -13.94 6.23
C SER A 229 -18.58 -14.31 4.81
N GLU A 230 -17.99 -13.36 4.09
CA GLU A 230 -17.44 -13.52 2.75
C GLU A 230 -16.24 -14.48 2.71
N ASP A 231 -15.51 -14.57 3.81
CA ASP A 231 -14.30 -15.39 3.93
C ASP A 231 -14.55 -16.76 4.59
N ARG A 232 -15.81 -17.17 4.78
CA ARG A 232 -16.17 -18.42 5.47
C ARG A 232 -15.54 -19.67 4.85
N LEU A 233 -15.24 -19.68 3.55
CA LEU A 233 -14.54 -20.81 2.89
C LEU A 233 -13.15 -21.05 3.49
N LEU A 234 -12.46 -20.01 3.97
CA LEU A 234 -11.13 -20.12 4.59
C LEU A 234 -11.13 -20.98 5.88
N ARG A 235 -12.28 -21.18 6.49
CA ARG A 235 -12.48 -22.02 7.71
C ARG A 235 -13.34 -23.24 7.47
N HIS A 236 -13.60 -23.59 6.21
CA HIS A 236 -14.45 -24.75 5.93
C HIS A 236 -13.85 -26.02 6.57
N PRO A 237 -14.64 -26.83 7.32
CA PRO A 237 -14.12 -27.98 8.08
C PRO A 237 -13.37 -28.98 7.21
N VAL A 238 -13.79 -29.18 5.95
CA VAL A 238 -13.17 -30.12 5.04
C VAL A 238 -11.68 -29.81 4.77
N LEU A 239 -11.27 -28.53 4.83
CA LEU A 239 -9.88 -28.15 4.71
C LEU A 239 -9.01 -28.68 5.86
N ALA A 240 -9.59 -28.93 7.04
CA ALA A 240 -8.88 -29.50 8.16
C ALA A 240 -8.51 -30.98 7.92
N GLY A 241 -9.25 -31.66 7.04
CA GLY A 241 -8.97 -33.05 6.64
C GLY A 241 -7.84 -33.22 5.63
N LEU A 242 -7.28 -32.14 5.08
CA LEU A 242 -6.15 -32.17 4.14
C LEU A 242 -4.83 -32.41 4.89
N SER A 243 -4.56 -33.65 5.28
CA SER A 243 -3.41 -34.04 6.13
C SER A 243 -2.05 -33.72 5.50
N GLY A 244 -1.96 -33.69 4.17
CA GLY A 244 -0.73 -33.37 3.42
C GLY A 244 -0.55 -31.88 3.12
N THR A 245 -1.49 -31.00 3.53
CA THR A 245 -1.50 -29.57 3.20
C THR A 245 -1.26 -28.73 4.44
N ALA A 246 -0.19 -27.95 4.43
CA ALA A 246 0.04 -26.95 5.46
C ALA A 246 -0.86 -25.72 5.23
N ARG A 247 -1.26 -25.06 6.31
CA ARG A 247 -2.06 -23.82 6.25
C ARG A 247 -1.36 -22.71 6.99
N ALA A 248 -1.27 -21.55 6.37
CA ALA A 248 -0.73 -20.36 6.97
C ALA A 248 -1.60 -19.16 6.60
N ARG A 249 -1.67 -18.17 7.47
CA ARG A 249 -2.32 -16.90 7.18
C ARG A 249 -1.36 -15.99 6.42
N LEU A 250 -1.89 -15.34 5.38
CA LEU A 250 -1.23 -14.25 4.67
C LEU A 250 -2.15 -13.04 4.72
N GLU A 251 -1.69 -11.96 5.34
CA GLU A 251 -2.49 -10.76 5.50
C GLU A 251 -2.69 -10.06 4.14
N PRO A 252 -3.93 -9.64 3.76
CA PRO A 252 -4.20 -9.02 2.46
C PRO A 252 -3.33 -7.80 2.15
N GLY A 253 -3.05 -6.95 3.14
CA GLY A 253 -2.18 -5.78 2.99
C GLY A 253 -0.72 -6.08 2.63
N LEU A 254 -0.32 -7.36 2.57
CA LEU A 254 1.03 -7.77 2.16
C LEU A 254 1.15 -8.05 0.66
N PHE A 255 0.03 -8.24 -0.07
CA PHE A 255 0.10 -8.68 -1.46
C PHE A 255 -0.80 -7.90 -2.43
N TYR A 256 -1.66 -7.00 -1.97
CA TYR A 256 -2.46 -6.16 -2.87
C TYR A 256 -1.64 -5.11 -3.61
N CYS A 257 -0.59 -4.60 -2.97
CA CYS A 257 0.28 -3.58 -3.54
C CYS A 257 1.74 -4.02 -3.53
N GLY A 258 2.54 -3.37 -4.36
CA GLY A 258 3.98 -3.47 -4.34
C GLY A 258 4.66 -2.42 -3.43
N GLY A 259 5.89 -2.04 -3.78
CA GLY A 259 6.65 -1.03 -3.07
C GLY A 259 6.98 -1.44 -1.62
N PRO A 260 6.66 -0.57 -0.63
CA PRO A 260 7.03 -0.81 0.77
C PRO A 260 6.41 -2.05 1.43
N SER A 261 5.38 -2.67 0.83
CA SER A 261 4.80 -3.92 1.34
C SER A 261 5.66 -5.14 1.03
N ILE A 262 6.48 -5.11 -0.04
CA ILE A 262 7.30 -6.23 -0.49
C ILE A 262 8.22 -6.78 0.61
N PRO A 263 9.02 -5.97 1.35
CA PRO A 263 9.85 -6.49 2.43
C PRO A 263 9.07 -7.26 3.50
N ARG A 264 7.87 -6.78 3.86
CA ARG A 264 7.00 -7.44 4.84
C ARG A 264 6.41 -8.74 4.30
N ALA A 265 5.98 -8.75 3.04
CA ALA A 265 5.48 -9.94 2.35
C ALA A 265 6.54 -11.03 2.29
N LEU A 266 7.76 -10.70 1.88
CA LEU A 266 8.89 -11.62 1.79
C LEU A 266 9.30 -12.16 3.17
N ALA A 267 9.33 -11.30 4.20
CA ALA A 267 9.61 -11.72 5.58
C ALA A 267 8.57 -12.74 6.06
N ARG A 268 7.28 -12.49 5.79
CA ARG A 268 6.18 -13.40 6.14
C ARG A 268 6.26 -14.72 5.38
N LEU A 269 6.52 -14.70 4.08
CA LEU A 269 6.71 -15.91 3.27
C LEU A 269 7.91 -16.73 3.75
N ALA A 270 9.04 -16.08 4.07
CA ALA A 270 10.20 -16.74 4.62
C ALA A 270 9.95 -17.34 6.01
N GLU A 271 9.15 -16.70 6.86
CA GLU A 271 8.70 -17.24 8.15
C GLU A 271 7.86 -18.51 7.94
N ILE A 272 6.88 -18.47 7.03
CA ILE A 272 6.04 -19.63 6.68
C ILE A 272 6.93 -20.77 6.19
N ARG A 273 7.87 -20.51 5.28
CA ARG A 273 8.83 -21.50 4.79
C ARG A 273 9.61 -22.17 5.92
N ARG A 274 10.16 -21.38 6.87
CA ARG A 274 10.88 -21.93 8.04
C ARG A 274 9.99 -22.80 8.90
N GLY A 275 8.73 -22.43 9.10
CA GLY A 275 7.77 -23.24 9.82
C GLY A 275 7.46 -24.58 9.15
N LEU A 276 7.58 -24.66 7.81
CA LEU A 276 7.40 -25.90 7.05
C LEU A 276 8.63 -26.82 7.13
N ALA A 277 9.84 -26.25 7.21
CA ALA A 277 11.07 -27.02 7.35
C ALA A 277 11.16 -27.79 8.69
N ASN A 278 10.50 -27.29 9.72
CA ASN A 278 10.46 -27.85 11.08
C ASN A 278 9.29 -28.85 11.30
N ARG A 279 8.50 -29.13 10.28
CA ARG A 279 7.45 -30.15 10.36
C ARG A 279 8.03 -31.49 9.88
N PRO A 280 7.90 -32.56 10.68
CA PRO A 280 8.36 -33.90 10.31
C PRO A 280 7.63 -34.44 9.08
#